data_41295ad3c74a894e8015c5f03ba887a1
#
_entry.id   41295ad3c74a894e8015c5f03ba887a1
#
_cell.length_a   1.000
_cell.length_b   1.000
_cell.length_c   1.000
_cell.angle_alpha   90.00
_cell.angle_beta   90.00
_cell.angle_gamma   90.00
#
_symmetry.space_group_name_H-M   'P 1'
#
loop_
_entity.id
_entity.type
_entity.pdbx_description
1 polymer ?
#
loop_
_entity_poly.entity_id
_entity_poly.type
_entity_poly.pdbx_seq_one_letter_code
_entity_poly.pdbx_strand_id
1 'polypeptide(L)'
;MSPYSTVVLAADLTEESTLLAERMKQIVGDSPCAVHIVHVIEPLSSAYGGDVPMDLSPVQDQIQDQAKIHLAEFARQLGVPEAHQHLIFGRPQSEIQRVAEECEADLIVVGSHTRSGLARLLGSTANGVMDSAPCDVLAVHVGEG
;
A
#
# COMPACT_ATOMS: atom_id res chain seq x y z
N MET A 1 21.14 0.45 -14.91
CA MET A 1 20.19 1.53 -14.69
C MET A 1 18.78 1.00 -14.69
N SER A 2 18.00 1.35 -13.69
CA SER A 2 16.63 0.87 -13.58
C SER A 2 15.72 1.65 -14.54
N PRO A 3 14.73 0.98 -15.16
CA PRO A 3 13.73 1.68 -15.94
C PRO A 3 12.74 2.48 -15.09
N TYR A 4 12.78 2.32 -13.77
CA TYR A 4 11.85 2.98 -12.89
C TYR A 4 12.49 4.14 -12.17
N SER A 5 11.83 5.29 -12.20
CA SER A 5 12.31 6.49 -11.51
C SER A 5 11.40 6.91 -10.37
N THR A 6 10.15 6.50 -10.39
CA THR A 6 9.19 6.80 -9.32
C THR A 6 8.37 5.55 -9.02
N VAL A 7 8.41 5.12 -7.77
CA VAL A 7 7.73 3.88 -7.34
C VAL A 7 6.74 4.21 -6.24
N VAL A 8 5.55 3.63 -6.33
CA VAL A 8 4.56 3.66 -5.26
C VAL A 8 4.55 2.29 -4.58
N LEU A 9 4.81 2.29 -3.29
CA LEU A 9 4.80 1.09 -2.47
C LEU A 9 3.55 1.09 -1.63
N ALA A 10 2.64 0.18 -1.94
CA ALA A 10 1.37 0.09 -1.21
C ALA A 10 1.57 -0.86 -0.03
N ALA A 11 1.72 -0.29 1.14
CA ALA A 11 2.07 -1.03 2.35
C ALA A 11 0.85 -1.22 3.25
N ASP A 12 0.75 -2.41 3.83
CA ASP A 12 -0.28 -2.68 4.84
C ASP A 12 0.27 -2.50 6.26
N LEU A 13 1.55 -2.12 6.37
CA LEU A 13 2.25 -1.82 7.63
C LEU A 13 2.35 -3.03 8.55
N THR A 14 2.31 -4.24 7.98
CA THR A 14 2.61 -5.46 8.71
C THR A 14 4.04 -5.88 8.40
N GLU A 15 4.47 -6.99 8.99
CA GLU A 15 5.79 -7.53 8.72
C GLU A 15 5.98 -7.85 7.24
N GLU A 16 4.91 -8.12 6.55
CA GLU A 16 4.95 -8.45 5.12
C GLU A 16 5.37 -7.26 4.28
N SER A 17 5.19 -6.04 4.78
CA SER A 17 5.63 -4.85 4.07
C SER A 17 7.15 -4.82 3.88
N THR A 18 7.89 -5.44 4.80
CA THR A 18 9.34 -5.54 4.66
C THR A 18 9.70 -6.34 3.41
N LEU A 19 8.95 -7.38 3.12
CA LEU A 19 9.18 -8.18 1.91
C LEU A 19 8.93 -7.35 0.65
N LEU A 20 7.88 -6.53 0.68
CA LEU A 20 7.60 -5.65 -0.46
C LEU A 20 8.77 -4.70 -0.69
N ALA A 21 9.30 -4.12 0.39
CA ALA A 21 10.42 -3.19 0.27
C ALA A 21 11.66 -3.88 -0.26
N GLU A 22 11.92 -5.10 0.18
CA GLU A 22 13.07 -5.87 -0.30
C GLU A 22 12.96 -6.18 -1.78
N ARG A 23 11.78 -6.61 -2.23
CA ARG A 23 11.57 -6.88 -3.64
C ARG A 23 11.72 -5.62 -4.49
N MET A 24 11.19 -4.50 -3.99
CA MET A 24 11.35 -3.24 -4.68
C MET A 24 12.82 -2.89 -4.86
N LYS A 25 13.61 -3.05 -3.81
CA LYS A 25 15.04 -2.75 -3.87
C LYS A 25 15.77 -3.65 -4.87
N GLN A 26 15.35 -4.91 -4.96
CA GLN A 26 15.94 -5.84 -5.93
C GLN A 26 15.64 -5.42 -7.36
N ILE A 27 14.46 -4.85 -7.59
CA ILE A 27 14.04 -4.42 -8.91
C ILE A 27 14.73 -3.12 -9.33
N VAL A 28 14.76 -2.12 -8.43
CA VAL A 28 15.34 -0.82 -8.79
C VAL A 28 16.83 -0.78 -8.58
N GLY A 29 17.39 -1.68 -7.77
CA GLY A 29 18.82 -1.72 -7.53
C GLY A 29 19.31 -0.47 -6.86
N ASP A 30 20.51 -0.01 -7.27
CA ASP A 30 21.13 1.18 -6.73
C ASP A 30 20.78 2.44 -7.49
N SER A 31 19.89 2.34 -8.49
CA SER A 31 19.49 3.50 -9.28
C SER A 31 18.72 4.48 -8.43
N PRO A 32 18.94 5.79 -8.62
CA PRO A 32 18.15 6.80 -7.94
C PRO A 32 16.67 6.62 -8.28
N CYS A 33 15.84 6.62 -7.26
CA CYS A 33 14.42 6.35 -7.43
C CYS A 33 13.65 7.06 -6.32
N ALA A 34 12.61 7.79 -6.71
CA ALA A 34 11.70 8.38 -5.74
C ALA A 34 10.71 7.31 -5.30
N VAL A 35 10.60 7.12 -3.99
CA VAL A 35 9.69 6.13 -3.43
C VAL A 35 8.59 6.84 -2.66
N HIS A 36 7.35 6.50 -2.98
CA HIS A 36 6.20 6.96 -2.23
C HIS A 36 5.57 5.76 -1.54
N ILE A 37 5.30 5.90 -0.26
CA ILE A 37 4.64 4.85 0.51
C ILE A 37 3.18 5.26 0.69
N VAL A 38 2.27 4.35 0.37
CA VAL A 38 0.84 4.59 0.52
C VAL A 38 0.27 3.53 1.45
N HIS A 39 -0.40 3.97 2.49
CA HIS A 39 -1.20 3.09 3.33
C HIS A 39 -2.62 3.60 3.32
N VAL A 40 -3.55 2.74 2.94
CA VAL A 40 -4.96 3.11 2.84
C VAL A 40 -5.73 2.41 3.94
N ILE A 41 -6.48 3.19 4.70
CA ILE A 41 -7.35 2.68 5.75
C ILE A 41 -8.78 2.73 5.23
N GLU A 42 -9.44 1.56 5.22
CA GLU A 42 -10.84 1.53 4.83
C GLU A 42 -11.68 2.00 6.02
N PRO A 43 -12.60 2.96 5.81
CA PRO A 43 -13.46 3.41 6.90
C PRO A 43 -14.27 2.27 7.48
N LEU A 44 -14.45 2.25 8.80
CA LEU A 44 -15.20 1.22 9.47
C LEU A 44 -16.66 1.19 9.01
N SER A 45 -17.21 2.36 8.71
CA SER A 45 -18.58 2.45 8.21
C SER A 45 -18.76 1.67 6.91
N SER A 46 -17.73 1.66 6.07
CA SER A 46 -17.76 0.88 4.83
C SER A 46 -17.75 -0.61 5.12
N ALA A 47 -16.98 -1.03 6.12
CA ALA A 47 -16.85 -2.44 6.49
C ALA A 47 -18.16 -3.00 7.03
N TYR A 48 -18.95 -2.15 7.69
CA TYR A 48 -20.22 -2.57 8.28
C TYR A 48 -21.43 -2.14 7.47
N GLY A 49 -21.23 -1.73 6.22
CA GLY A 49 -22.32 -1.34 5.35
C GLY A 49 -23.00 -0.04 5.71
N GLY A 50 -22.40 0.73 6.58
CA GLY A 50 -22.93 2.02 6.97
C GLY A 50 -24.05 1.98 7.99
N ASP A 51 -24.54 0.78 8.35
CA ASP A 51 -25.62 0.65 9.31
C ASP A 51 -25.06 0.27 10.68
N VAL A 52 -24.32 1.21 11.26
CA VAL A 52 -23.65 0.98 12.53
C VAL A 52 -24.36 1.75 13.63
N PRO A 53 -24.82 1.07 14.69
CA PRO A 53 -25.61 1.71 15.74
C PRO A 53 -24.79 2.55 16.73
N MET A 54 -23.48 2.52 16.65
CA MET A 54 -22.63 3.25 17.57
C MET A 54 -21.66 4.16 16.82
N ASP A 55 -21.12 5.13 17.53
CA ASP A 55 -20.12 6.02 16.98
C ASP A 55 -18.76 5.34 16.99
N LEU A 56 -18.21 5.10 15.81
CA LEU A 56 -16.90 4.46 15.65
C LEU A 56 -15.75 5.45 15.56
N SER A 57 -16.04 6.75 15.68
CA SER A 57 -14.98 7.78 15.54
C SER A 57 -13.79 7.54 16.48
N PRO A 58 -13.99 7.23 17.77
CA PRO A 58 -12.84 6.99 18.65
C PRO A 58 -11.98 5.81 18.20
N VAL A 59 -12.61 4.77 17.67
CA VAL A 59 -11.89 3.59 17.18
C VAL A 59 -11.10 3.95 15.92
N GLN A 60 -11.71 4.68 15.00
CA GLN A 60 -11.04 5.10 13.78
C GLN A 60 -9.86 6.03 14.09
N ASP A 61 -10.02 6.94 15.05
CA ASP A 61 -8.94 7.82 15.47
C ASP A 61 -7.75 7.01 16.00
N GLN A 62 -8.02 5.98 16.77
CA GLN A 62 -6.99 5.12 17.32
C GLN A 62 -6.27 4.35 16.20
N ILE A 63 -7.02 3.82 15.25
CA ILE A 63 -6.45 3.13 14.10
C ILE A 63 -5.55 4.07 13.31
N GLN A 64 -6.02 5.29 13.10
CA GLN A 64 -5.24 6.30 12.36
C GLN A 64 -3.95 6.65 13.10
N ASP A 65 -4.01 6.86 14.40
CA ASP A 65 -2.82 7.20 15.18
C ASP A 65 -1.80 6.08 15.14
N GLN A 66 -2.24 4.84 15.25
CA GLN A 66 -1.36 3.67 15.16
C GLN A 66 -0.74 3.58 13.77
N ALA A 67 -1.53 3.81 12.75
CA ALA A 67 -1.04 3.76 11.38
C ALA A 67 0.01 4.84 11.11
N LYS A 68 -0.19 6.03 11.66
CA LYS A 68 0.79 7.10 11.51
C LYS A 68 2.15 6.70 12.08
N ILE A 69 2.13 6.08 13.26
CA ILE A 69 3.35 5.64 13.92
C ILE A 69 4.04 4.56 13.09
N HIS A 70 3.28 3.57 12.64
CA HIS A 70 3.83 2.47 11.86
C HIS A 70 4.34 2.93 10.49
N LEU A 71 3.63 3.86 9.87
CA LEU A 71 4.06 4.41 8.58
C LEU A 71 5.37 5.18 8.72
N ALA A 72 5.47 6.03 9.74
CA ALA A 72 6.68 6.79 9.99
C ALA A 72 7.87 5.87 10.26
N GLU A 73 7.65 4.81 11.02
CA GLU A 73 8.69 3.84 11.34
C GLU A 73 9.16 3.10 10.09
N PHE A 74 8.21 2.64 9.28
CA PHE A 74 8.52 1.94 8.04
C PHE A 74 9.27 2.84 7.07
N ALA A 75 8.80 4.08 6.92
CA ALA A 75 9.44 5.05 6.04
C ALA A 75 10.85 5.39 6.50
N ARG A 76 11.06 5.48 7.82
CA ARG A 76 12.37 5.76 8.37
C ARG A 76 13.35 4.65 8.01
N GLN A 77 12.91 3.40 8.09
CA GLN A 77 13.74 2.27 7.73
C GLN A 77 14.14 2.30 6.26
N LEU A 78 13.27 2.83 5.41
CA LEU A 78 13.53 2.91 3.97
C LEU A 78 14.18 4.22 3.54
N GLY A 79 14.25 5.19 4.44
CA GLY A 79 14.79 6.50 4.10
C GLY A 79 13.85 7.33 3.25
N VAL A 80 12.53 7.10 3.36
CA VAL A 80 11.52 7.81 2.59
C VAL A 80 11.11 9.08 3.34
N PRO A 81 11.20 10.26 2.71
CA PRO A 81 10.85 11.50 3.38
C PRO A 81 9.36 11.62 3.65
N GLU A 82 9.02 12.45 4.63
CA GLU A 82 7.64 12.64 5.04
C GLU A 82 6.73 13.08 3.87
N ALA A 83 7.26 13.89 2.97
CA ALA A 83 6.49 14.35 1.82
C ALA A 83 6.05 13.20 0.90
N HIS A 84 6.71 12.05 0.99
CA HIS A 84 6.38 10.88 0.18
C HIS A 84 5.63 9.80 0.97
N GLN A 85 5.13 10.15 2.16
CA GLN A 85 4.36 9.23 2.98
C GLN A 85 2.89 9.62 2.89
N HIS A 86 2.06 8.69 2.47
CA HIS A 86 0.64 8.94 2.25
C HIS A 86 -0.21 8.02 3.11
N LEU A 87 -0.96 8.61 4.04
CA LEU A 87 -1.92 7.88 4.86
C LEU A 87 -3.30 8.39 4.48
N ILE A 88 -4.11 7.52 3.92
CA ILE A 88 -5.34 7.93 3.27
C ILE A 88 -6.49 7.03 3.71
N PHE A 89 -7.67 7.63 3.94
CA PHE A 89 -8.88 6.86 4.14
C PHE A 89 -9.59 6.70 2.80
N GLY A 90 -10.01 5.49 2.49
CA GLY A 90 -10.73 5.26 1.25
C GLY A 90 -10.64 3.81 0.81
N ARG A 91 -10.84 3.60 -0.49
CA ARG A 91 -10.72 2.28 -1.09
C ARG A 91 -9.28 2.08 -1.55
N PRO A 92 -8.62 1.01 -1.12
CA PRO A 92 -7.19 0.85 -1.42
C PRO A 92 -6.87 0.97 -2.91
N GLN A 93 -7.60 0.25 -3.77
CA GLN A 93 -7.29 0.27 -5.20
C GLN A 93 -7.43 1.65 -5.82
N SER A 94 -8.46 2.40 -5.42
CA SER A 94 -8.70 3.72 -5.97
C SER A 94 -7.66 4.72 -5.51
N GLU A 95 -7.33 4.68 -4.22
CA GLU A 95 -6.38 5.63 -3.66
C GLU A 95 -4.96 5.37 -4.12
N ILE A 96 -4.58 4.11 -4.25
CA ILE A 96 -3.27 3.74 -4.75
C ILE A 96 -3.12 4.24 -6.19
N GLN A 97 -4.14 4.02 -7.01
CA GLN A 97 -4.13 4.50 -8.39
C GLN A 97 -4.02 6.01 -8.44
N ARG A 98 -4.79 6.71 -7.59
CA ARG A 98 -4.77 8.17 -7.56
C ARG A 98 -3.38 8.70 -7.23
N VAL A 99 -2.74 8.13 -6.20
CA VAL A 99 -1.38 8.57 -5.83
C VAL A 99 -0.41 8.29 -6.96
N ALA A 100 -0.51 7.12 -7.58
CA ALA A 100 0.37 6.77 -8.68
C ALA A 100 0.23 7.75 -9.84
N GLU A 101 -0.99 8.18 -10.13
CA GLU A 101 -1.22 9.18 -11.19
C GLU A 101 -0.67 10.54 -10.80
N GLU A 102 -0.88 10.95 -9.56
CA GLU A 102 -0.44 12.26 -9.09
C GLU A 102 1.07 12.40 -9.08
N CYS A 103 1.78 11.33 -8.70
CA CYS A 103 3.25 11.39 -8.67
C CYS A 103 3.91 10.86 -9.94
N GLU A 104 3.11 10.52 -10.93
CA GLU A 104 3.58 10.00 -12.22
C GLU A 104 4.47 8.77 -12.02
N ALA A 105 3.99 7.82 -11.24
CA ALA A 105 4.74 6.62 -10.92
C ALA A 105 4.97 5.73 -12.15
N ASP A 106 6.12 5.11 -12.17
CA ASP A 106 6.48 4.12 -13.20
C ASP A 106 6.16 2.71 -12.75
N LEU A 107 6.09 2.49 -11.44
CA LEU A 107 5.90 1.17 -10.88
C LEU A 107 5.07 1.27 -9.60
N ILE A 108 4.13 0.36 -9.46
CA ILE A 108 3.37 0.17 -8.22
C ILE A 108 3.74 -1.20 -7.67
N VAL A 109 4.12 -1.26 -6.39
CA VAL A 109 4.42 -2.53 -5.72
C VAL A 109 3.32 -2.81 -4.72
N VAL A 110 2.64 -3.95 -4.87
CA VAL A 110 1.56 -4.35 -3.97
C VAL A 110 1.80 -5.77 -3.49
N GLY A 111 1.22 -6.11 -2.35
CA GLY A 111 1.26 -7.47 -1.84
C GLY A 111 0.08 -8.27 -2.37
N SER A 112 0.31 -9.54 -2.62
CA SER A 112 -0.76 -10.43 -2.99
C SER A 112 -0.82 -11.56 -1.95
N HIS A 113 -2.03 -11.82 -1.46
CA HIS A 113 -2.26 -12.83 -0.44
C HIS A 113 -3.01 -14.00 -1.04
N THR A 114 -2.50 -15.20 -0.81
CA THR A 114 -3.16 -16.41 -1.30
C THR A 114 -3.61 -17.29 -0.17
N ARG A 115 -3.38 -16.86 1.06
CA ARG A 115 -3.69 -17.69 2.21
C ARG A 115 -5.18 -17.66 2.54
N SER A 116 -5.55 -18.49 3.48
CA SER A 116 -6.89 -18.65 4.03
C SER A 116 -7.88 -19.28 3.07
N GLY A 117 -7.42 -19.91 2.02
CA GLY A 117 -8.25 -20.70 1.14
C GLY A 117 -9.33 -19.92 0.42
N LEU A 118 -9.18 -18.64 0.31
CA LEU A 118 -10.18 -17.81 -0.34
C LEU A 118 -10.15 -17.90 -1.85
N ALA A 119 -9.39 -18.82 -2.38
CA ALA A 119 -9.33 -19.05 -3.82
C ALA A 119 -9.00 -17.81 -4.63
N ARG A 120 -8.39 -16.85 -4.03
CA ARG A 120 -7.98 -15.65 -4.73
C ARG A 120 -6.50 -15.70 -4.90
N LEU A 121 -6.08 -15.79 -6.12
CA LEU A 121 -4.67 -15.85 -6.43
C LEU A 121 -3.98 -14.55 -6.03
N LEU A 122 -4.71 -13.45 -6.15
CA LEU A 122 -4.25 -12.15 -5.74
C LEU A 122 -5.26 -11.59 -4.75
N GLY A 123 -4.84 -10.74 -3.84
CA GLY A 123 -5.75 -10.03 -2.98
C GLY A 123 -6.62 -9.09 -3.79
N SER A 124 -7.76 -8.66 -3.23
CA SER A 124 -8.66 -7.76 -3.94
C SER A 124 -7.99 -6.44 -4.31
N THR A 125 -7.10 -5.95 -3.42
CA THR A 125 -6.38 -4.71 -3.71
C THR A 125 -5.46 -4.89 -4.91
N ALA A 126 -4.68 -5.98 -4.94
CA ALA A 126 -3.76 -6.21 -6.05
C ALA A 126 -4.51 -6.36 -7.37
N ASN A 127 -5.62 -7.11 -7.38
CA ASN A 127 -6.43 -7.27 -8.58
C ASN A 127 -6.98 -5.93 -9.06
N GLY A 128 -7.51 -5.13 -8.14
CA GLY A 128 -8.05 -3.82 -8.50
C GLY A 128 -6.99 -2.88 -9.03
N VAL A 129 -5.82 -2.89 -8.43
CA VAL A 129 -4.72 -2.05 -8.89
C VAL A 129 -4.26 -2.48 -10.26
N MET A 130 -4.12 -3.79 -10.50
CA MET A 130 -3.67 -4.28 -11.79
C MET A 130 -4.64 -3.95 -12.92
N ASP A 131 -5.94 -3.99 -12.62
CA ASP A 131 -6.96 -3.70 -13.64
C ASP A 131 -6.95 -2.24 -14.07
N SER A 132 -6.59 -1.33 -13.19
CA SER A 132 -6.71 0.10 -13.46
C SER A 132 -5.40 0.87 -13.35
N ALA A 133 -4.28 0.18 -13.23
CA ALA A 133 -3.00 0.83 -13.01
C ALA A 133 -2.59 1.69 -14.20
N PRO A 134 -2.04 2.89 -13.94
CA PRO A 134 -1.52 3.73 -15.02
C PRO A 134 -0.10 3.35 -15.42
N CYS A 135 0.49 2.33 -14.80
CA CYS A 135 1.89 1.98 -15.01
C CYS A 135 2.10 0.50 -14.68
N ASP A 136 3.33 0.07 -14.68
CA ASP A 136 3.69 -1.31 -14.34
C ASP A 136 3.34 -1.61 -12.89
N VAL A 137 2.96 -2.86 -12.63
CA VAL A 137 2.61 -3.31 -11.29
C VAL A 137 3.39 -4.58 -10.97
N LEU A 138 4.03 -4.58 -9.81
CA LEU A 138 4.67 -5.77 -9.26
C LEU A 138 3.82 -6.26 -8.10
N ALA A 139 3.22 -7.44 -8.27
CA ALA A 139 2.47 -8.07 -7.19
C ALA A 139 3.39 -9.07 -6.50
N VAL A 140 3.76 -8.79 -5.27
CA VAL A 140 4.67 -9.62 -4.51
C VAL A 140 3.88 -10.59 -3.66
N HIS A 141 4.16 -11.87 -3.81
CA HIS A 141 3.50 -12.89 -3.02
C HIS A 141 3.92 -12.76 -1.56
N VAL A 142 2.96 -12.51 -0.68
CA VAL A 142 3.21 -12.36 0.74
C VAL A 142 2.34 -13.34 1.51
N GLY A 143 2.73 -13.58 2.77
CA GLY A 143 2.03 -14.52 3.60
C GLY A 143 2.54 -15.93 3.34
N GLU A 144 1.84 -16.91 3.89
CA GLU A 144 2.23 -18.29 3.73
C GLU A 144 1.71 -18.85 2.45
N GLY A 145 2.61 -19.32 1.66
CA GLY A 145 2.29 -19.90 0.37
C GLY A 145 1.63 -21.24 0.45
#